data_7b6a43269fdc8491baeb5ebf3c2560e0
#
_entry.id   7b6a43269fdc8491baeb5ebf3c2560e0
#
_cell.length_a   1.000
_cell.length_b   1.000
_cell.length_c   1.000
_cell.angle_alpha   90.00
_cell.angle_beta   90.00
_cell.angle_gamma   90.00
#
_symmetry.space_group_name_H-M   'P 1'
#
loop_
_entity.id
_entity.type
_entity.pdbx_description
1 polymer ?
#
loop_
_entity_poly.entity_id
_entity_poly.type
_entity_poly.pdbx_seq_one_letter_code
_entity_poly.pdbx_strand_id
1 'polypeptide(L)'
;MNQKTSAGITLSALALATALALPVRAEAQELVIQDNRPYRFFVGGGLTAGGDRLVTAHYIRGGDESLHGGGTIQLHGGLEFRVAPSLTMALSVGYHVDAIDTFWGSTWFARVPVEALAHFQVDRNWRIGGGIRYAIDPTLSSDGDAPDVHEHFRSSVSPLIEVEYLFNPHLGLKFRAVNERYKSKAGLPTVDGDHVGLMLNYYF
;
A
#
# COMPACT_ATOMS: atom_id res chain seq x y z
N MET A 1 -17.60 4.44 -36.67
CA MET A 1 -18.22 3.90 -35.44
C MET A 1 -17.48 2.62 -35.06
N ASN A 2 -16.49 2.70 -34.19
CA ASN A 2 -15.80 1.52 -33.66
C ASN A 2 -15.82 1.63 -32.14
N GLN A 3 -16.71 0.85 -31.54
CA GLN A 3 -16.72 0.65 -30.08
C GLN A 3 -15.51 -0.22 -29.72
N LYS A 4 -14.53 0.35 -29.02
CA LYS A 4 -13.52 -0.43 -28.30
C LYS A 4 -14.14 -0.86 -26.98
N THR A 5 -14.45 -2.13 -26.87
CA THR A 5 -14.81 -2.80 -25.62
C THR A 5 -13.59 -2.81 -24.72
N SER A 6 -13.60 -1.99 -23.66
CA SER A 6 -12.63 -2.09 -22.60
C SER A 6 -12.99 -3.32 -21.75
N ALA A 7 -12.18 -4.35 -21.83
CA ALA A 7 -12.25 -5.48 -20.93
C ALA A 7 -11.70 -5.03 -19.55
N GLY A 8 -12.61 -4.53 -18.69
CA GLY A 8 -12.31 -4.32 -17.31
C GLY A 8 -12.01 -5.66 -16.63
N ILE A 9 -10.80 -5.81 -16.12
CA ILE A 9 -10.46 -6.91 -15.21
C ILE A 9 -11.16 -6.60 -13.88
N THR A 10 -12.42 -6.99 -13.77
CA THR A 10 -13.08 -7.11 -12.47
C THR A 10 -12.45 -8.32 -11.78
N LEU A 11 -11.40 -8.10 -11.00
CA LEU A 11 -10.96 -9.08 -10.01
C LEU A 11 -12.13 -9.26 -9.04
N SER A 12 -12.87 -10.35 -9.25
CA SER A 12 -13.96 -10.73 -8.36
C SER A 12 -13.36 -11.05 -6.99
N ALA A 13 -13.50 -10.13 -6.06
CA ALA A 13 -13.14 -10.28 -4.64
C ALA A 13 -13.91 -11.42 -3.95
N LEU A 14 -14.71 -12.18 -4.69
CA LEU A 14 -15.56 -13.26 -4.19
C LEU A 14 -14.85 -14.61 -4.05
N ALA A 15 -13.65 -14.78 -4.62
CA ALA A 15 -12.95 -16.07 -4.55
C ALA A 15 -12.11 -16.25 -3.26
N LEU A 16 -11.87 -15.21 -2.49
CA LEU A 16 -11.05 -15.28 -1.28
C LEU A 16 -11.85 -15.56 0.00
N ALA A 17 -13.18 -15.45 -0.04
CA ALA A 17 -14.04 -15.63 1.13
C ALA A 17 -14.36 -17.10 1.45
N THR A 18 -14.14 -18.02 0.54
CA THR A 18 -14.49 -19.45 0.73
C THR A 18 -13.36 -20.31 1.30
N ALA A 19 -12.14 -19.79 1.42
CA ALA A 19 -11.01 -20.54 1.99
C ALA A 19 -10.88 -20.40 3.53
N LEU A 20 -11.72 -19.62 4.19
CA LEU A 20 -11.63 -19.33 5.64
C LEU A 20 -12.55 -20.16 6.52
N ALA A 21 -13.25 -21.17 5.98
CA ALA A 21 -14.06 -22.10 6.76
C ALA A 21 -13.28 -23.35 7.16
N LEU A 22 -12.03 -23.19 7.58
CA LEU A 22 -11.35 -24.25 8.31
C LEU A 22 -11.81 -24.21 9.79
N PRO A 23 -12.19 -25.34 10.41
CA PRO A 23 -12.53 -25.36 11.82
C PRO A 23 -11.27 -24.98 12.61
N VAL A 24 -11.25 -23.77 13.14
CA VAL A 24 -10.26 -23.36 14.13
C VAL A 24 -10.50 -24.24 15.37
N ARG A 25 -9.77 -25.35 15.46
CA ARG A 25 -9.60 -26.02 16.73
C ARG A 25 -8.84 -25.05 17.62
N ALA A 26 -9.57 -24.44 18.53
CA ALA A 26 -9.02 -23.65 19.62
C ALA A 26 -8.34 -24.61 20.62
N GLU A 27 -7.20 -25.17 20.24
CA GLU A 27 -6.21 -25.59 21.22
C GLU A 27 -5.49 -24.30 21.61
N ALA A 28 -5.65 -23.92 22.88
CA ALA A 28 -4.90 -22.85 23.51
C ALA A 28 -3.42 -23.26 23.60
N GLN A 29 -2.75 -23.35 22.46
CA GLN A 29 -1.30 -23.41 22.38
C GLN A 29 -0.78 -21.99 22.62
N GLU A 30 -0.05 -21.86 23.67
CA GLU A 30 0.71 -20.67 24.06
C GLU A 30 1.43 -20.09 22.84
N LEU A 31 0.88 -19.02 22.27
CA LEU A 31 1.39 -18.32 21.10
C LEU A 31 2.64 -17.53 21.49
N VAL A 32 3.78 -18.19 21.45
CA VAL A 32 5.08 -17.66 21.90
C VAL A 32 5.85 -16.99 20.75
N ILE A 33 5.31 -15.95 20.16
CA ILE A 33 6.08 -14.78 19.78
C ILE A 33 5.45 -13.61 20.54
N GLN A 34 5.55 -13.64 21.83
CA GLN A 34 4.98 -12.57 22.63
C GLN A 34 6.12 -11.71 23.17
N ASP A 35 6.38 -10.64 22.42
CA ASP A 35 6.78 -9.42 23.07
C ASP A 35 5.61 -9.03 24.00
N ASN A 36 5.78 -9.19 25.30
CA ASN A 36 4.74 -8.94 26.31
C ASN A 36 4.45 -7.44 26.50
N ARG A 37 5.08 -6.57 25.70
CA ARG A 37 4.88 -5.13 25.75
C ARG A 37 3.48 -4.76 25.28
N PRO A 38 2.80 -3.85 25.98
CA PRO A 38 1.46 -3.39 25.57
C PRO A 38 1.49 -2.57 24.27
N TYR A 39 2.66 -2.02 23.94
CA TYR A 39 2.89 -1.26 22.69
C TYR A 39 4.32 -1.49 22.21
N ARG A 40 4.53 -1.34 20.91
CA ARG A 40 5.85 -1.34 20.28
C ARG A 40 5.89 -0.39 19.10
N PHE A 41 7.01 0.24 18.86
CA PHE A 41 7.26 1.03 17.67
C PHE A 41 7.68 0.12 16.52
N PHE A 42 7.43 0.57 15.30
CA PHE A 42 7.93 -0.08 14.10
C PHE A 42 8.30 0.92 13.02
N VAL A 43 9.24 0.51 12.18
CA VAL A 43 9.56 1.17 10.92
C VAL A 43 9.59 0.13 9.82
N GLY A 44 9.28 0.53 8.63
CA GLY A 44 9.30 -0.39 7.49
C GLY A 44 9.37 0.33 6.17
N GLY A 45 9.63 -0.46 5.14
CA GLY A 45 9.66 0.02 3.78
C GLY A 45 9.54 -1.13 2.79
N GLY A 46 9.21 -0.80 1.56
CA GLY A 46 9.07 -1.81 0.53
C GLY A 46 8.70 -1.24 -0.82
N LEU A 47 8.37 -2.16 -1.70
CA LEU A 47 8.01 -1.87 -3.07
C LEU A 47 6.52 -2.10 -3.28
N THR A 48 5.93 -1.25 -4.08
CA THR A 48 4.53 -1.32 -4.48
C THR A 48 4.41 -1.31 -6.00
N ALA A 49 3.34 -1.91 -6.50
CA ALA A 49 3.02 -1.92 -7.92
C ALA A 49 1.52 -1.87 -8.14
N GLY A 50 1.07 -1.10 -9.12
CA GLY A 50 -0.35 -0.95 -9.50
C GLY A 50 -0.75 0.49 -9.81
N GLY A 51 -2.05 0.70 -9.90
CA GLY A 51 -2.64 2.00 -10.21
C GLY A 51 -2.64 2.36 -11.69
N ASP A 52 -3.40 3.40 -12.01
CA ASP A 52 -3.45 3.98 -13.35
C ASP A 52 -2.11 4.55 -13.76
N ARG A 53 -1.82 4.46 -15.05
CA ARG A 53 -0.68 5.14 -15.65
C ARG A 53 -0.94 6.65 -15.69
N LEU A 54 -0.11 7.40 -14.98
CA LEU A 54 -0.21 8.87 -14.92
C LEU A 54 0.56 9.53 -16.05
N VAL A 55 1.80 9.08 -16.29
CA VAL A 55 2.71 9.63 -17.30
C VAL A 55 3.48 8.48 -17.95
N THR A 56 3.81 8.62 -19.22
CA THR A 56 4.72 7.72 -19.94
C THR A 56 5.86 8.52 -20.53
N ALA A 57 7.08 8.18 -20.20
CA ALA A 57 8.28 8.71 -20.82
C ALA A 57 8.73 7.78 -21.95
N HIS A 58 8.88 8.35 -23.16
CA HIS A 58 9.39 7.64 -24.34
C HIS A 58 10.87 7.94 -24.54
N TYR A 59 11.71 6.92 -24.45
CA TYR A 59 13.15 7.09 -24.68
C TYR A 59 13.53 6.87 -26.16
N ILE A 60 14.34 7.75 -26.72
CA ILE A 60 14.78 7.72 -28.14
C ILE A 60 15.57 6.44 -28.48
N ARG A 61 16.11 5.71 -27.50
CA ARG A 61 16.89 4.49 -27.69
C ARG A 61 16.22 3.21 -27.18
N GLY A 62 14.89 3.24 -27.09
CA GLY A 62 14.08 2.04 -26.78
C GLY A 62 13.83 1.83 -25.29
N GLY A 63 12.57 1.66 -24.99
CA GLY A 63 12.00 1.46 -23.68
C GLY A 63 11.05 2.61 -23.31
N ASP A 64 9.86 2.25 -22.87
CA ASP A 64 8.90 3.18 -22.29
C ASP A 64 8.90 2.98 -20.79
N GLU A 65 9.06 4.03 -20.02
CA GLU A 65 8.90 4.01 -18.58
C GLU A 65 7.62 4.74 -18.20
N SER A 66 6.86 4.19 -17.25
CA SER A 66 5.55 4.70 -16.90
C SER A 66 5.42 4.93 -15.40
N LEU A 67 5.00 6.12 -15.04
CA LEU A 67 4.63 6.51 -13.67
C LEU A 67 3.22 6.02 -13.36
N HIS A 68 3.03 5.39 -12.21
CA HIS A 68 1.76 4.81 -11.80
C HIS A 68 1.23 5.42 -10.50
N GLY A 69 -0.08 5.53 -10.38
CA GLY A 69 -0.74 6.03 -9.16
C GLY A 69 -0.51 5.19 -7.91
N GLY A 70 -0.10 3.92 -8.06
CA GLY A 70 0.13 2.97 -6.97
C GLY A 70 1.58 2.48 -6.81
N GLY A 71 2.56 2.96 -7.59
CA GLY A 71 3.98 2.59 -7.48
C GLY A 71 4.76 3.59 -6.59
N THR A 72 6.03 3.44 -6.33
CA THR A 72 6.96 2.32 -6.47
C THR A 72 7.59 2.01 -5.11
N ILE A 73 7.97 3.06 -4.30
CA ILE A 73 8.63 2.94 -3.00
C ILE A 73 7.73 3.52 -1.91
N GLN A 74 7.53 2.75 -0.85
CA GLN A 74 6.86 3.22 0.35
C GLN A 74 7.75 2.99 1.57
N LEU A 75 7.88 4.05 2.40
CA LEU A 75 8.45 3.99 3.73
C LEU A 75 7.36 4.33 4.73
N HIS A 76 7.39 3.74 5.92
CA HIS A 76 6.42 4.03 6.97
C HIS A 76 6.98 3.75 8.36
N GLY A 77 6.40 4.38 9.36
CA GLY A 77 6.68 4.12 10.75
C GLY A 77 5.45 4.34 11.59
N GLY A 78 5.40 3.69 12.75
CA GLY A 78 4.20 3.75 13.56
C GLY A 78 4.33 3.07 14.91
N LEU A 79 3.16 2.88 15.49
CA LEU A 79 2.99 2.30 16.81
C LEU A 79 1.94 1.20 16.75
N GLU A 80 2.25 0.04 17.32
CA GLU A 80 1.31 -1.05 17.54
C GLU A 80 0.90 -1.11 19.02
N PHE A 81 -0.39 -1.39 19.26
CA PHE A 81 -0.98 -1.60 20.56
C PHE A 81 -1.57 -2.99 20.64
N ARG A 82 -1.22 -3.75 21.66
CA ARG A 82 -1.88 -5.02 21.94
C ARG A 82 -3.23 -4.77 22.62
N VAL A 83 -4.31 -5.16 21.97
CA VAL A 83 -5.68 -5.02 22.49
C VAL A 83 -6.14 -6.33 23.15
N ALA A 84 -5.71 -7.47 22.60
CA ALA A 84 -5.99 -8.81 23.13
C ALA A 84 -4.81 -9.75 22.79
N PRO A 85 -4.74 -10.96 23.35
CA PRO A 85 -3.65 -11.89 23.08
C PRO A 85 -3.39 -12.16 21.60
N SER A 86 -4.45 -12.19 20.78
CA SER A 86 -4.38 -12.42 19.33
C SER A 86 -4.68 -11.19 18.49
N LEU A 87 -4.93 -10.03 19.11
CA LEU A 87 -5.36 -8.81 18.41
C LEU A 87 -4.44 -7.63 18.73
N THR A 88 -3.86 -7.03 17.71
CA THR A 88 -3.11 -5.78 17.80
C THR A 88 -3.74 -4.72 16.90
N MET A 89 -3.66 -3.46 17.32
CA MET A 89 -4.00 -2.31 16.48
C MET A 89 -2.73 -1.53 16.15
N ALA A 90 -2.63 -1.02 14.93
CA ALA A 90 -1.51 -0.24 14.48
C ALA A 90 -1.96 1.11 13.91
N LEU A 91 -1.19 2.14 14.22
CA LEU A 91 -1.29 3.46 13.60
C LEU A 91 0.06 3.78 12.96
N SER A 92 0.05 4.21 11.72
CA SER A 92 1.29 4.57 11.00
C SER A 92 1.12 5.81 10.14
N VAL A 93 2.25 6.42 9.88
CA VAL A 93 2.42 7.46 8.87
C VAL A 93 3.59 7.05 7.97
N GLY A 94 3.51 7.39 6.69
CA GLY A 94 4.53 7.01 5.73
C GLY A 94 4.77 8.06 4.67
N TYR A 95 5.66 7.72 3.75
CA TYR A 95 5.90 8.43 2.51
C TYR A 95 5.88 7.43 1.37
N HIS A 96 5.08 7.69 0.35
CA HIS A 96 4.91 6.82 -0.79
C HIS A 96 5.17 7.62 -2.06
N VAL A 97 6.12 7.19 -2.86
CA VAL A 97 6.56 7.90 -4.06
C VAL A 97 6.73 6.94 -5.22
N ASP A 98 6.31 7.39 -6.38
CA ASP A 98 6.71 6.87 -7.69
C ASP A 98 7.42 7.99 -8.45
N ALA A 99 8.54 7.70 -9.10
CA ALA A 99 9.33 8.68 -9.82
C ALA A 99 9.90 8.08 -11.10
N ILE A 100 9.92 8.91 -12.15
CA ILE A 100 10.60 8.63 -13.41
C ILE A 100 11.62 9.73 -13.66
N ASP A 101 12.86 9.33 -13.86
CA ASP A 101 13.94 10.20 -14.25
C ASP A 101 14.20 10.07 -15.75
N THR A 102 14.10 11.17 -16.48
CA THR A 102 14.45 11.25 -17.90
C THR A 102 15.68 12.13 -18.09
N PHE A 103 16.29 12.05 -19.25
CA PHE A 103 17.45 12.89 -19.60
C PHE A 103 17.15 14.40 -19.59
N TRP A 104 15.86 14.77 -19.65
CA TRP A 104 15.35 16.13 -19.81
C TRP A 104 14.56 16.62 -18.60
N GLY A 105 14.39 15.81 -17.58
CA GLY A 105 13.66 16.18 -16.37
C GLY A 105 13.16 14.97 -15.60
N SER A 106 12.64 15.21 -14.41
CA SER A 106 12.03 14.19 -13.56
C SER A 106 10.55 14.48 -13.33
N THR A 107 9.75 13.43 -13.20
CA THR A 107 8.34 13.51 -12.83
C THR A 107 8.09 12.54 -11.70
N TRP A 108 7.40 12.97 -10.64
CA TRP A 108 7.11 12.13 -9.49
C TRP A 108 5.69 12.33 -8.97
N PHE A 109 5.13 11.27 -8.45
CA PHE A 109 3.88 11.26 -7.74
C PHE A 109 4.12 10.87 -6.27
N ALA A 110 3.92 11.83 -5.36
CA ALA A 110 4.23 11.66 -3.95
C ALA A 110 2.99 11.86 -3.08
N ARG A 111 2.93 11.14 -1.95
CA ARG A 111 1.84 11.22 -0.98
C ARG A 111 2.28 10.78 0.40
N VAL A 112 1.59 11.27 1.43
CA VAL A 112 1.82 10.91 2.84
C VAL A 112 0.64 10.07 3.32
N PRO A 113 0.74 8.73 3.32
CA PRO A 113 -0.30 7.87 3.86
C PRO A 113 -0.31 7.87 5.38
N VAL A 114 -1.51 7.99 5.94
CA VAL A 114 -1.83 7.71 7.34
C VAL A 114 -2.72 6.48 7.37
N GLU A 115 -2.39 5.49 8.20
CA GLU A 115 -3.06 4.20 8.21
C GLU A 115 -3.44 3.79 9.63
N ALA A 116 -4.61 3.16 9.74
CA ALA A 116 -5.09 2.52 10.96
C ALA A 116 -5.49 1.08 10.62
N LEU A 117 -4.87 0.11 11.30
CA LEU A 117 -5.03 -1.31 11.03
C LEU A 117 -5.35 -2.08 12.30
N ALA A 118 -6.03 -3.21 12.12
CA ALA A 118 -6.15 -4.26 13.13
C ALA A 118 -5.51 -5.54 12.56
N HIS A 119 -4.67 -6.19 13.36
CA HIS A 119 -4.00 -7.44 13.01
C HIS A 119 -4.47 -8.55 13.91
N PHE A 120 -4.85 -9.66 13.32
CA PHE A 120 -5.20 -10.89 14.01
C PHE A 120 -4.09 -11.91 13.83
N GLN A 121 -3.56 -12.43 14.94
CA GLN A 121 -2.55 -13.49 14.95
C GLN A 121 -3.24 -14.82 14.64
N VAL A 122 -2.87 -15.41 13.51
CA VAL A 122 -3.43 -16.69 13.02
C VAL A 122 -2.61 -17.86 13.57
N ASP A 123 -1.29 -17.72 13.57
CA ASP A 123 -0.33 -18.70 14.03
C ASP A 123 0.89 -17.97 14.61
N ARG A 124 1.88 -18.70 15.09
CA ARG A 124 3.11 -18.15 15.70
C ARG A 124 3.79 -17.11 14.82
N ASN A 125 3.83 -17.38 13.52
CA ASN A 125 4.55 -16.55 12.56
C ASN A 125 3.62 -15.73 11.64
N TRP A 126 2.33 -16.09 11.53
CA TRP A 126 1.43 -15.48 10.58
C TRP A 126 0.39 -14.62 11.26
N ARG A 127 0.21 -13.42 10.73
CA ARG A 127 -0.93 -12.57 11.08
C ARG A 127 -1.57 -11.98 9.83
N ILE A 128 -2.86 -11.76 9.90
CA ILE A 128 -3.65 -11.08 8.88
C ILE A 128 -4.08 -9.73 9.42
N GLY A 129 -4.09 -8.72 8.58
CA GLY A 129 -4.48 -7.37 8.96
C GLY A 129 -5.48 -6.78 7.98
N GLY A 130 -6.26 -5.86 8.48
CA GLY A 130 -7.15 -5.05 7.68
C GLY A 130 -7.37 -3.70 8.32
N GLY A 131 -7.66 -2.70 7.51
CA GLY A 131 -7.85 -1.35 8.00
C GLY A 131 -8.14 -0.35 6.92
N ILE A 132 -7.86 0.90 7.26
CA ILE A 132 -8.09 2.05 6.40
C ILE A 132 -6.82 2.87 6.24
N ARG A 133 -6.69 3.45 5.08
CA ARG A 133 -5.63 4.37 4.68
C ARG A 133 -6.23 5.67 4.19
N TYR A 134 -5.56 6.77 4.48
CA TYR A 134 -5.84 8.08 3.93
C TYR A 134 -4.53 8.73 3.47
N ALA A 135 -4.40 9.03 2.18
CA ALA A 135 -3.24 9.72 1.65
C ALA A 135 -3.43 11.23 1.77
N ILE A 136 -2.54 11.87 2.51
CA ILE A 136 -2.50 13.32 2.64
C ILE A 136 -1.76 13.88 1.44
N ASP A 137 -2.34 14.91 0.82
CA ASP A 137 -1.77 15.73 -0.26
C ASP A 137 -1.09 14.93 -1.39
N PRO A 138 -1.83 14.05 -2.09
CA PRO A 138 -1.28 13.38 -3.27
C PRO A 138 -0.97 14.42 -4.33
N THR A 139 0.29 14.48 -4.76
CA THR A 139 0.78 15.53 -5.66
C THR A 139 1.59 14.91 -6.79
N LEU A 140 1.23 15.25 -8.02
CA LEU A 140 2.01 14.99 -9.22
C LEU A 140 2.80 16.25 -9.56
N SER A 141 4.12 16.12 -9.65
CA SER A 141 5.02 17.21 -9.98
C SER A 141 6.01 16.79 -11.05
N SER A 142 6.41 17.75 -11.88
CA SER A 142 7.49 17.58 -12.86
C SER A 142 8.48 18.72 -12.76
N ASP A 143 9.74 18.45 -13.13
CA ASP A 143 10.84 19.42 -13.17
C ASP A 143 11.71 19.20 -14.42
N GLY A 144 12.39 20.25 -14.90
CA GLY A 144 13.23 20.25 -16.09
C GLY A 144 12.45 20.63 -17.35
N ASP A 145 12.85 20.07 -18.51
CA ASP A 145 12.19 20.29 -19.79
C ASP A 145 10.87 19.51 -19.98
N ALA A 146 10.44 18.74 -18.96
CA ALA A 146 9.10 18.16 -18.94
C ALA A 146 8.06 19.30 -18.83
N PRO A 147 6.84 19.15 -19.37
CA PRO A 147 5.78 20.12 -19.15
C PRO A 147 5.62 20.37 -17.66
N ASP A 148 5.59 21.64 -17.26
CA ASP A 148 5.43 22.05 -15.86
C ASP A 148 4.05 21.59 -15.37
N VAL A 149 4.02 20.46 -14.70
CA VAL A 149 2.80 19.85 -14.16
C VAL A 149 2.89 19.88 -12.64
N HIS A 150 1.98 20.65 -12.04
CA HIS A 150 1.74 20.66 -10.61
C HIS A 150 0.26 20.39 -10.34
N GLU A 151 -0.08 19.12 -10.10
CA GLU A 151 -1.46 18.72 -9.86
C GLU A 151 -1.62 18.16 -8.47
N HIS A 152 -2.56 18.75 -7.73
CA HIS A 152 -2.96 18.28 -6.41
C HIS A 152 -4.24 17.46 -6.49
N PHE A 153 -4.23 16.31 -5.84
CA PHE A 153 -5.39 15.44 -5.76
C PHE A 153 -6.02 15.47 -4.36
N ARG A 154 -7.28 15.05 -4.29
CA ARG A 154 -7.96 14.73 -3.05
C ARG A 154 -8.00 13.23 -2.90
N SER A 155 -7.56 12.74 -1.75
CA SER A 155 -7.70 11.35 -1.40
C SER A 155 -9.09 11.04 -0.87
N SER A 156 -9.44 9.77 -0.90
CA SER A 156 -10.56 9.18 -0.17
C SER A 156 -10.02 8.24 0.90
N VAL A 157 -10.87 7.90 1.87
CA VAL A 157 -10.56 6.79 2.77
C VAL A 157 -10.58 5.50 1.96
N SER A 158 -9.52 4.76 2.03
CA SER A 158 -9.22 3.60 1.21
C SER A 158 -9.07 2.36 2.09
N PRO A 159 -9.77 1.25 1.80
CA PRO A 159 -9.57 0.00 2.51
C PRO A 159 -8.22 -0.62 2.13
N LEU A 160 -7.62 -1.28 3.10
CA LEU A 160 -6.41 -2.08 2.88
C LEU A 160 -6.49 -3.39 3.66
N ILE A 161 -5.87 -4.41 3.10
CA ILE A 161 -5.67 -5.71 3.73
C ILE A 161 -4.21 -6.11 3.63
N GLU A 162 -3.73 -6.86 4.61
CA GLU A 162 -2.36 -7.35 4.59
C GLU A 162 -2.22 -8.72 5.27
N VAL A 163 -1.22 -9.46 4.85
CA VAL A 163 -0.75 -10.68 5.46
C VAL A 163 0.71 -10.48 5.81
N GLU A 164 1.10 -10.82 7.02
CA GLU A 164 2.47 -10.69 7.47
C GLU A 164 3.01 -12.00 8.03
N TYR A 165 4.24 -12.29 7.62
CA TYR A 165 5.06 -13.34 8.17
C TYR A 165 6.13 -12.77 9.08
N LEU A 166 6.12 -13.14 10.35
CA LEU A 166 7.11 -12.74 11.35
C LEU A 166 8.24 -13.78 11.38
N PHE A 167 9.42 -13.41 10.92
CA PHE A 167 10.63 -14.25 11.04
C PHE A 167 11.06 -14.42 12.50
N ASN A 168 10.89 -13.35 13.27
CA ASN A 168 11.16 -13.26 14.69
C ASN A 168 10.33 -12.09 15.29
N PRO A 169 10.38 -11.82 16.61
CA PRO A 169 9.61 -10.72 17.21
C PRO A 169 9.89 -9.33 16.63
N HIS A 170 11.07 -9.15 16.00
CA HIS A 170 11.52 -7.85 15.49
C HIS A 170 11.43 -7.68 13.99
N LEU A 171 11.31 -8.77 13.20
CA LEU A 171 11.36 -8.69 11.76
C LEU A 171 10.16 -9.37 11.11
N GLY A 172 9.43 -8.65 10.29
CA GLY A 172 8.28 -9.15 9.54
C GLY A 172 8.30 -8.76 8.07
N LEU A 173 7.81 -9.66 7.23
CA LEU A 173 7.58 -9.45 5.80
C LEU A 173 6.08 -9.39 5.56
N LYS A 174 5.60 -8.26 5.00
CA LYS A 174 4.19 -8.02 4.70
C LYS A 174 3.94 -8.06 3.20
N PHE A 175 2.88 -8.76 2.82
CA PHE A 175 2.20 -8.55 1.55
C PHE A 175 0.90 -7.81 1.81
N ARG A 176 0.64 -6.74 1.05
CA ARG A 176 -0.54 -5.89 1.23
C ARG A 176 -1.24 -5.60 -0.10
N ALA A 177 -2.53 -5.34 -0.02
CA ALA A 177 -3.34 -4.83 -1.12
C ALA A 177 -4.15 -3.62 -0.63
N VAL A 178 -4.14 -2.56 -1.43
CA VAL A 178 -4.81 -1.29 -1.13
C VAL A 178 -5.72 -0.94 -2.29
N ASN A 179 -6.97 -0.56 -1.99
CA ASN A 179 -7.87 -0.01 -3.00
C ASN A 179 -7.98 1.50 -2.78
N GLU A 180 -7.32 2.28 -3.61
CA GLU A 180 -7.13 3.72 -3.41
C GLU A 180 -7.52 4.52 -4.66
N ARG A 181 -8.18 5.67 -4.46
CA ARG A 181 -8.60 6.55 -5.55
C ARG A 181 -8.33 8.00 -5.24
N TYR A 182 -7.89 8.73 -6.25
CA TYR A 182 -7.54 10.14 -6.18
C TYR A 182 -8.40 10.97 -7.11
N LYS A 183 -9.04 12.03 -6.59
CA LYS A 183 -9.83 12.97 -7.37
C LYS A 183 -9.02 14.23 -7.62
N SER A 184 -8.83 14.61 -8.90
CA SER A 184 -8.19 15.89 -9.24
C SER A 184 -8.95 17.07 -8.66
N LYS A 185 -8.23 18.07 -8.18
CA LYS A 185 -8.80 19.36 -7.76
C LYS A 185 -9.12 20.25 -8.96
N ALA A 186 -8.49 20.03 -10.10
CA ALA A 186 -8.70 20.77 -11.35
C ALA A 186 -9.83 20.19 -12.23
N GLY A 187 -10.53 19.16 -11.77
CA GLY A 187 -11.64 18.56 -12.51
C GLY A 187 -11.23 17.53 -13.58
N LEU A 188 -9.99 17.07 -13.57
CA LEU A 188 -9.51 15.95 -14.38
C LEU A 188 -10.14 14.62 -13.93
N PRO A 189 -10.07 13.56 -14.74
CA PRO A 189 -10.57 12.25 -14.35
C PRO A 189 -10.00 11.77 -13.01
N THR A 190 -10.77 10.92 -12.32
CA THR A 190 -10.32 10.23 -11.11
C THR A 190 -9.19 9.27 -11.49
N VAL A 191 -8.12 9.29 -10.72
CA VAL A 191 -6.96 8.40 -10.87
C VAL A 191 -7.13 7.21 -9.93
N ASP A 192 -6.98 6.01 -10.47
CA ASP A 192 -6.92 4.78 -9.69
C ASP A 192 -5.51 4.61 -9.14
N GLY A 193 -5.41 4.46 -7.82
CA GLY A 193 -4.17 4.24 -7.09
C GLY A 193 -4.09 2.85 -6.47
N ASP A 194 -4.94 1.93 -6.90
CA ASP A 194 -4.97 0.54 -6.42
C ASP A 194 -3.61 -0.11 -6.58
N HIS A 195 -3.10 -0.71 -5.52
CA HIS A 195 -1.77 -1.32 -5.57
C HIS A 195 -1.62 -2.52 -4.64
N VAL A 196 -0.66 -3.34 -4.97
CA VAL A 196 -0.13 -4.38 -4.10
C VAL A 196 1.28 -3.98 -3.66
N GLY A 197 1.72 -4.45 -2.51
CA GLY A 197 3.03 -4.12 -1.97
C GLY A 197 3.66 -5.25 -1.18
N LEU A 198 4.99 -5.28 -1.21
CA LEU A 198 5.81 -6.15 -0.38
C LEU A 198 6.68 -5.28 0.51
N MET A 199 6.48 -5.39 1.83
CA MET A 199 7.10 -4.52 2.84
C MET A 199 7.92 -5.33 3.82
N LEU A 200 9.06 -4.84 4.21
CA LEU A 200 9.85 -5.35 5.33
C LEU A 200 9.69 -4.40 6.51
N ASN A 201 9.31 -4.95 7.68
CA ASN A 201 9.10 -4.18 8.89
C ASN A 201 10.05 -4.61 9.99
N TYR A 202 10.57 -3.63 10.72
CA TYR A 202 11.34 -3.84 11.94
C TYR A 202 10.58 -3.29 13.15
N TYR A 203 10.45 -4.11 14.19
CA TYR A 203 9.73 -3.84 15.43
C TYR A 203 10.72 -3.69 16.59
N PHE A 204 10.58 -2.61 17.37
CA PHE A 204 11.47 -2.28 18.49
C PHE A 204 10.97 -2.86 19.82
#